data_5bc989b159661f0f516e6d0b35b94586
#
_entry.id   5bc989b159661f0f516e6d0b35b94586
#
_cell.length_a   1.000
_cell.length_b   1.000
_cell.length_c   1.000
_cell.angle_alpha   90.00
_cell.angle_beta   90.00
_cell.angle_gamma   90.00
#
_symmetry.space_group_name_H-M   'P 1'
#
loop_
_entity.id
_entity.type
_entity.pdbx_description
1 polymer ?
#
loop_
_entity_poly.entity_id
_entity_poly.type
_entity_poly.pdbx_seq_one_letter_code
_entity_poly.pdbx_strand_id
1 'polypeptide(L)'
;RTILNLSEGEKRAYEAPYPSGKYKSGAHVWPYLIPSQLKENEKYWEEVYEKWDKPFLVAFGSEERITIRMKDDFVNRIPNPTVITLEGIGHFVQEEAGPELAQIIHSFIKGQEIVSSLVKEN
;
A
#
# COMPACT_ATOMS: atom_id res chain seq x y z
N ARG A 1 4.12 6.80 -13.31
CA ARG A 1 3.28 5.99 -14.21
C ARG A 1 2.98 4.71 -13.45
N THR A 2 1.75 4.53 -12.98
CA THR A 2 1.29 3.25 -12.43
C THR A 2 1.28 2.23 -13.56
N ILE A 3 1.73 1.00 -13.28
CA ILE A 3 1.84 -0.09 -14.28
C ILE A 3 0.45 -0.74 -14.52
N LEU A 4 -0.64 -0.16 -14.00
CA LEU A 4 -1.98 -0.71 -14.13
C LEU A 4 -2.43 -0.85 -15.60
N ASN A 5 -2.55 -2.08 -16.04
CA ASN A 5 -3.20 -2.46 -17.29
C ASN A 5 -4.64 -2.92 -17.03
N LEU A 6 -5.50 -1.99 -16.64
CA LEU A 6 -6.90 -2.30 -16.41
C LEU A 6 -7.60 -2.65 -17.73
N SER A 7 -8.38 -3.72 -17.71
CA SER A 7 -9.33 -4.05 -18.77
C SER A 7 -10.42 -2.98 -18.89
N GLU A 8 -11.11 -2.94 -20.01
CA GLU A 8 -12.25 -2.01 -20.21
C GLU A 8 -13.40 -2.27 -19.21
N GLY A 9 -13.54 -3.51 -18.73
CA GLY A 9 -14.50 -3.87 -17.67
C GLY A 9 -14.15 -3.24 -16.34
N GLU A 10 -12.89 -3.35 -15.91
CA GLU A 10 -12.37 -2.75 -14.68
C GLU A 10 -12.46 -1.22 -14.72
N LYS A 11 -12.06 -0.59 -15.83
CA LYS A 11 -12.22 0.86 -16.00
C LYS A 11 -13.68 1.30 -15.81
N ARG A 12 -14.62 0.59 -16.42
CA ARG A 12 -16.06 0.87 -16.23
C ARG A 12 -16.50 0.66 -14.78
N ALA A 13 -15.97 -0.33 -14.08
CA ALA A 13 -16.26 -0.56 -12.67
C ALA A 13 -15.80 0.60 -11.80
N TYR A 14 -14.60 1.14 -12.04
CA TYR A 14 -14.10 2.33 -11.34
C TYR A 14 -14.91 3.60 -11.66
N GLU A 15 -15.44 3.72 -12.86
CA GLU A 15 -16.29 4.86 -13.25
C GLU A 15 -17.74 4.76 -12.74
N ALA A 16 -18.24 3.55 -12.51
CA ALA A 16 -19.64 3.29 -12.18
C ALA A 16 -20.21 4.11 -10.99
N PRO A 17 -19.45 4.41 -9.91
CA PRO A 17 -19.94 5.25 -8.82
C PRO A 17 -20.17 6.72 -9.19
N TYR A 18 -19.67 7.16 -10.34
CA TYR A 18 -19.65 8.57 -10.73
C TYR A 18 -20.59 8.83 -11.93
N PRO A 19 -21.81 9.36 -11.72
CA PRO A 19 -22.73 9.67 -12.81
C PRO A 19 -22.20 10.67 -13.84
N SER A 20 -21.27 11.55 -13.40
CA SER A 20 -20.54 12.47 -14.29
C SER A 20 -19.27 12.99 -13.60
N GLY A 21 -18.40 13.67 -14.37
CA GLY A 21 -17.13 14.21 -13.86
C GLY A 21 -17.25 15.12 -12.63
N LYS A 22 -18.34 15.86 -12.49
CA LYS A 22 -18.59 16.72 -11.31
C LYS A 22 -18.71 15.96 -9.99
N TYR A 23 -19.07 14.68 -10.04
CA TYR A 23 -19.14 13.84 -8.84
C TYR A 23 -17.77 13.30 -8.39
N LYS A 24 -16.71 13.55 -9.16
CA LYS A 24 -15.33 13.18 -8.83
C LYS A 24 -14.59 14.23 -7.99
N SER A 25 -15.26 15.28 -7.53
CA SER A 25 -14.63 16.38 -6.77
C SER A 25 -13.87 15.91 -5.54
N GLY A 26 -14.42 14.93 -4.80
CA GLY A 26 -13.75 14.31 -3.66
C GLY A 26 -12.43 13.63 -4.04
N ALA A 27 -12.45 12.85 -5.12
CA ALA A 27 -11.25 12.18 -5.62
C ALA A 27 -10.17 13.20 -6.08
N HIS A 28 -10.57 14.32 -6.67
CA HIS A 28 -9.64 15.38 -7.08
C HIS A 28 -9.01 16.12 -5.90
N VAL A 29 -9.76 16.33 -4.80
CA VAL A 29 -9.27 17.06 -3.63
C VAL A 29 -8.40 16.19 -2.73
N TRP A 30 -8.62 14.88 -2.72
CA TRP A 30 -7.95 13.95 -1.81
C TRP A 30 -6.42 14.07 -1.78
N PRO A 31 -5.69 14.11 -2.92
CA PRO A 31 -4.23 14.24 -2.91
C PRO A 31 -3.72 15.52 -2.23
N TYR A 32 -4.49 16.60 -2.28
CA TYR A 32 -4.14 17.87 -1.63
C TYR A 32 -4.38 17.86 -0.11
N LEU A 33 -5.23 16.96 0.38
CA LEU A 33 -5.50 16.82 1.81
C LEU A 33 -4.40 16.03 2.54
N ILE A 34 -3.70 15.13 1.84
CA ILE A 34 -2.64 14.31 2.45
C ILE A 34 -1.59 15.17 3.17
N PRO A 35 -0.96 16.21 2.54
CA PRO A 35 0.02 17.02 3.22
C PRO A 35 -0.57 17.96 4.30
N SER A 36 -1.88 18.19 4.32
CA SER A 36 -2.50 19.08 5.32
C SER A 36 -2.50 18.49 6.74
N GLN A 37 -2.30 17.19 6.88
CA GLN A 37 -2.34 16.45 8.14
C GLN A 37 -0.94 16.07 8.67
N LEU A 38 0.15 16.62 8.12
CA LEU A 38 1.52 16.19 8.45
C LEU A 38 1.85 16.27 9.94
N LYS A 39 1.45 17.35 10.63
CA LYS A 39 1.71 17.52 12.07
C LYS A 39 0.94 16.51 12.92
N GLU A 40 -0.31 16.27 12.57
CA GLU A 40 -1.16 15.29 13.24
C GLU A 40 -0.63 13.86 13.01
N ASN A 41 -0.23 13.56 11.79
CA ASN A 41 0.35 12.28 11.42
C ASN A 41 1.66 12.03 12.17
N GLU A 42 2.54 13.03 12.32
CA GLU A 42 3.78 12.89 13.09
C GLU A 42 3.51 12.54 14.56
N LYS A 43 2.50 13.16 15.17
CA LYS A 43 2.09 12.80 16.52
C LYS A 43 1.65 11.33 16.63
N TYR A 44 0.90 10.80 15.63
CA TYR A 44 0.53 9.38 15.60
C TYR A 44 1.74 8.46 15.41
N TRP A 45 2.76 8.88 14.66
CA TRP A 45 4.01 8.15 14.58
C TRP A 45 4.65 8.01 15.96
N GLU A 46 4.88 9.11 16.68
CA GLU A 46 5.54 9.14 17.99
C GLU A 46 4.74 8.41 19.09
N GLU A 47 3.42 8.56 19.07
CA GLU A 47 2.55 8.04 20.13
C GLU A 47 2.12 6.58 19.92
N VAL A 48 2.02 6.12 18.67
CA VAL A 48 1.45 4.82 18.32
C VAL A 48 2.44 3.94 17.57
N TYR A 49 2.85 4.35 16.37
CA TYR A 49 3.58 3.44 15.47
C TYR A 49 5.00 3.12 15.95
N GLU A 50 5.74 4.07 16.50
CA GLU A 50 7.07 3.84 17.05
C GLU A 50 7.08 3.00 18.34
N LYS A 51 5.91 2.86 18.96
CA LYS A 51 5.70 2.04 20.18
C LYS A 51 4.91 0.77 19.89
N TRP A 52 4.72 0.43 18.61
CA TRP A 52 3.92 -0.72 18.22
C TRP A 52 4.61 -2.03 18.60
N ASP A 53 3.98 -2.81 19.45
CA ASP A 53 4.52 -4.05 20.04
C ASP A 53 3.94 -5.34 19.44
N LYS A 54 3.08 -5.21 18.42
CA LYS A 54 2.44 -6.34 17.75
C LYS A 54 3.07 -6.59 16.37
N PRO A 55 2.87 -7.78 15.78
CA PRO A 55 3.33 -8.04 14.42
C PRO A 55 2.86 -6.96 13.45
N PHE A 56 3.74 -6.49 12.60
CA PHE A 56 3.46 -5.47 11.59
C PHE A 56 4.02 -5.91 10.23
N LEU A 57 3.18 -5.90 9.20
CA LEU A 57 3.58 -6.24 7.83
C LEU A 57 3.67 -4.98 6.97
N VAL A 58 4.83 -4.77 6.37
CA VAL A 58 5.10 -3.73 5.37
C VAL A 58 5.27 -4.40 4.02
N ALA A 59 4.30 -4.25 3.12
CA ALA A 59 4.32 -4.83 1.78
C ALA A 59 4.25 -3.74 0.71
N PHE A 60 5.28 -3.67 -0.15
CA PHE A 60 5.38 -2.69 -1.23
C PHE A 60 5.79 -3.36 -2.53
N GLY A 61 5.38 -2.78 -3.66
CA GLY A 61 5.89 -3.15 -4.96
C GLY A 61 7.30 -2.59 -5.21
N SER A 62 8.15 -3.31 -5.95
CA SER A 62 9.50 -2.83 -6.31
C SER A 62 9.47 -1.63 -7.26
N GLU A 63 8.38 -1.47 -8.04
CA GLU A 63 8.16 -0.36 -8.96
C GLU A 63 7.31 0.78 -8.36
N GLU A 64 7.09 0.77 -7.04
CA GLU A 64 6.42 1.85 -6.32
C GLU A 64 7.21 3.15 -6.45
N ARG A 65 6.56 4.23 -6.90
CA ARG A 65 7.19 5.54 -7.14
C ARG A 65 6.44 6.71 -6.50
N ILE A 66 5.25 6.46 -5.97
CA ILE A 66 4.39 7.51 -5.41
C ILE A 66 4.65 7.65 -3.92
N THR A 67 4.65 6.53 -3.21
CA THR A 67 4.76 6.48 -1.74
C THR A 67 6.04 5.78 -1.24
N ILE A 68 7.06 5.64 -2.08
CA ILE A 68 8.29 4.91 -1.74
C ILE A 68 8.97 5.45 -0.48
N ARG A 69 8.92 6.76 -0.25
CA ARG A 69 9.46 7.39 0.97
C ARG A 69 8.73 6.94 2.23
N MET A 70 7.42 6.68 2.12
CA MET A 70 6.64 6.16 3.25
C MET A 70 7.07 4.73 3.62
N LYS A 71 7.52 3.92 2.65
CA LYS A 71 8.10 2.62 2.94
C LYS A 71 9.27 2.73 3.92
N ASP A 72 10.17 3.68 3.65
CA ASP A 72 11.34 3.90 4.50
C ASP A 72 10.94 4.33 5.93
N ASP A 73 9.93 5.18 6.06
CA ASP A 73 9.37 5.55 7.36
C ASP A 73 8.83 4.31 8.10
N PHE A 74 8.03 3.47 7.46
CA PHE A 74 7.51 2.25 8.07
C PHE A 74 8.61 1.27 8.48
N VAL A 75 9.61 1.09 7.62
CA VAL A 75 10.72 0.16 7.88
C VAL A 75 11.61 0.64 9.02
N ASN A 76 11.88 1.95 9.09
CA ASN A 76 12.84 2.50 10.04
C ASN A 76 12.24 2.89 11.39
N ARG A 77 10.95 3.20 11.43
CA ARG A 77 10.30 3.74 12.64
C ARG A 77 9.42 2.71 13.37
N ILE A 78 8.93 1.68 12.69
CA ILE A 78 8.16 0.63 13.36
C ILE A 78 9.10 -0.43 13.93
N PRO A 79 8.93 -0.86 15.19
CA PRO A 79 9.75 -1.90 15.79
C PRO A 79 9.57 -3.25 15.10
N ASN A 80 10.66 -3.81 14.55
CA ASN A 80 10.72 -5.16 13.97
C ASN A 80 9.60 -5.49 12.94
N PRO A 81 9.37 -4.67 11.90
CA PRO A 81 8.36 -4.96 10.91
C PRO A 81 8.79 -6.14 10.03
N THR A 82 7.84 -6.96 9.62
CA THR A 82 8.05 -7.91 8.51
C THR A 82 7.97 -7.14 7.21
N VAL A 83 9.06 -7.10 6.44
CA VAL A 83 9.14 -6.30 5.20
C VAL A 83 9.12 -7.22 3.99
N ILE A 84 8.18 -6.99 3.08
CA ILE A 84 8.01 -7.74 1.83
C ILE A 84 8.07 -6.77 0.65
N THR A 85 8.88 -7.10 -0.34
CA THR A 85 8.91 -6.38 -1.62
C THR A 85 8.44 -7.31 -2.73
N LEU A 86 7.37 -6.91 -3.43
CA LEU A 86 6.83 -7.65 -4.56
C LEU A 86 7.46 -7.15 -5.87
N GLU A 87 8.19 -8.02 -6.53
CA GLU A 87 8.96 -7.70 -7.74
C GLU A 87 8.05 -7.39 -8.94
N GLY A 88 8.38 -6.31 -9.67
CA GLY A 88 7.66 -5.86 -10.86
C GLY A 88 6.30 -5.22 -10.58
N ILE A 89 5.92 -5.05 -9.31
CA ILE A 89 4.62 -4.52 -8.89
C ILE A 89 4.75 -3.03 -8.57
N GLY A 90 3.76 -2.24 -8.99
CA GLY A 90 3.70 -0.81 -8.79
C GLY A 90 2.94 -0.38 -7.55
N HIS A 91 2.31 0.81 -7.64
CA HIS A 91 1.63 1.45 -6.51
C HIS A 91 0.39 0.69 -6.02
N PHE A 92 -0.38 0.12 -6.92
CA PHE A 92 -1.63 -0.58 -6.58
C PHE A 92 -1.41 -2.08 -6.44
N VAL A 93 -0.67 -2.47 -5.41
CA VAL A 93 -0.32 -3.89 -5.15
C VAL A 93 -1.55 -4.79 -5.14
N GLN A 94 -2.67 -4.34 -4.59
CA GLN A 94 -3.93 -5.09 -4.52
C GLN A 94 -4.57 -5.36 -5.88
N GLU A 95 -4.31 -4.52 -6.88
CA GLU A 95 -4.81 -4.69 -8.25
C GLU A 95 -3.84 -5.53 -9.11
N GLU A 96 -2.54 -5.31 -8.92
CA GLU A 96 -1.50 -5.91 -9.75
C GLU A 96 -1.13 -7.33 -9.28
N ALA A 97 -1.21 -7.60 -7.97
CA ALA A 97 -0.82 -8.85 -7.33
C ALA A 97 -1.77 -9.23 -6.18
N GLY A 98 -3.09 -9.05 -6.37
CA GLY A 98 -4.10 -9.29 -5.33
C GLY A 98 -4.07 -10.70 -4.74
N PRO A 99 -4.06 -11.79 -5.53
CA PRO A 99 -3.98 -13.15 -5.02
C PRO A 99 -2.71 -13.41 -4.20
N GLU A 100 -1.55 -12.95 -4.67
CA GLU A 100 -0.25 -13.09 -4.00
C GLU A 100 -0.21 -12.29 -2.70
N LEU A 101 -0.72 -11.06 -2.72
CA LEU A 101 -0.84 -10.22 -1.53
C LEU A 101 -1.75 -10.89 -0.48
N ALA A 102 -2.85 -11.49 -0.89
CA ALA A 102 -3.75 -12.21 0.00
C ALA A 102 -3.06 -13.43 0.66
N GLN A 103 -2.24 -14.18 -0.09
CA GLN A 103 -1.45 -15.29 0.47
C GLN A 103 -0.40 -14.80 1.46
N ILE A 104 0.31 -13.70 1.14
CA ILE A 104 1.29 -13.08 2.04
C ILE A 104 0.63 -12.67 3.35
N ILE A 105 -0.51 -11.97 3.29
CA ILE A 105 -1.27 -11.54 4.47
C ILE A 105 -1.74 -12.75 5.27
N HIS A 106 -2.24 -13.80 4.60
CA HIS A 106 -2.69 -15.01 5.28
C HIS A 106 -1.53 -15.69 6.03
N SER A 107 -0.39 -15.90 5.38
CA SER A 107 0.79 -16.50 6.01
C SER A 107 1.28 -15.67 7.20
N PHE A 108 1.33 -14.34 7.04
CA PHE A 108 1.70 -13.42 8.12
C PHE A 108 0.78 -13.55 9.35
N ILE A 109 -0.55 -13.55 9.14
CA ILE A 109 -1.54 -13.69 10.23
C ILE A 109 -1.41 -15.04 10.93
N LYS A 110 -1.05 -16.10 10.18
CA LYS A 110 -0.87 -17.45 10.73
C LYS A 110 0.50 -17.69 11.36
N GLY A 111 1.42 -16.73 11.28
CA GLY A 111 2.81 -16.91 11.72
C GLY A 111 3.54 -17.98 10.90
N GLN A 112 3.17 -18.16 9.64
CA GLN A 112 3.78 -19.11 8.71
C GLN A 112 4.85 -18.41 7.86
N GLU A 113 5.76 -19.20 7.29
CA GLU A 113 6.74 -18.70 6.32
C GLU A 113 6.01 -18.08 5.11
N ILE A 114 6.47 -16.89 4.71
CA ILE A 114 5.93 -16.18 3.55
C ILE A 114 6.68 -16.64 2.30
N VAL A 115 6.03 -17.48 1.51
CA VAL A 115 6.57 -17.98 0.24
C VAL A 115 5.72 -17.42 -0.91
N SER A 116 6.36 -16.71 -1.84
CA SER A 116 5.70 -16.19 -3.04
C SER A 116 6.72 -16.04 -4.16
N SER A 117 6.32 -16.35 -5.39
CA SER A 117 7.17 -16.19 -6.57
C SER A 117 7.53 -14.72 -6.88
N LEU A 118 6.79 -13.77 -6.30
CA LEU A 118 7.02 -12.33 -6.44
C LEU A 118 7.89 -11.74 -5.31
N VAL A 119 8.22 -12.50 -4.28
CA VAL A 119 9.05 -12.03 -3.16
C VAL A 119 10.51 -12.38 -3.43
N LYS A 120 11.39 -11.38 -3.42
CA LYS A 120 12.83 -11.61 -3.38
C LYS A 120 13.24 -12.11 -1.99
N GLU A 121 13.96 -13.21 -1.96
CA GLU A 121 14.77 -13.57 -0.80
C GLU A 121 15.90 -12.53 -0.66
N ASN A 122 15.98 -11.91 0.49
CA ASN A 122 17.06 -10.96 0.85
C ASN A 122 18.32 -11.70 1.27
#